data_40bdd401bd82f54cfa94d31c5385db93
#
_entry.id   40bdd401bd82f54cfa94d31c5385db93
#
_cell.length_a   1.000
_cell.length_b   1.000
_cell.length_c   1.000
_cell.angle_alpha   90.00
_cell.angle_beta   90.00
_cell.angle_gamma   90.00
#
_symmetry.space_group_name_H-M   'P 1'
#
loop_
_entity.id
_entity.type
_entity.pdbx_description
1 polymer ?
#
loop_
_entity_poly.entity_id
_entity_poly.type
_entity_poly.pdbx_seq_one_letter_code
_entity_poly.pdbx_strand_id
1 'polypeptide(L)'
;MSYKILPYSYSQAKKYGVEIYPSHNPSKKIDVFKDGEFISSIGAIGYMDYPYYIQYYGKRYADERRRLYHIRHRSDNSYSSVILW
;
A
#
# COMPACT_ATOMS: atom_id res chain seq x y z
N MET A 1 12.27 5.54 -11.61
CA MET A 1 12.60 4.84 -10.35
C MET A 1 11.39 4.09 -9.82
N SER A 2 11.61 2.89 -9.34
CA SER A 2 10.54 2.09 -8.76
C SER A 2 10.27 2.52 -7.33
N TYR A 3 9.02 2.38 -6.91
CA TYR A 3 8.63 2.54 -5.52
C TYR A 3 9.29 1.43 -4.69
N LYS A 4 9.92 1.78 -3.58
CA LYS A 4 10.49 0.79 -2.68
C LYS A 4 9.42 0.31 -1.71
N ILE A 5 9.07 -0.97 -1.80
CA ILE A 5 8.07 -1.57 -0.91
C ILE A 5 8.70 -1.82 0.46
N LEU A 6 8.06 -1.31 1.50
CA LEU A 6 8.53 -1.47 2.88
C LEU A 6 7.97 -2.75 3.52
N PRO A 7 8.60 -3.26 4.60
CA PRO A 7 8.17 -4.52 5.23
C PRO A 7 6.71 -4.58 5.63
N TYR A 8 6.11 -3.48 6.04
CA TYR A 8 4.68 -3.44 6.38
C TYR A 8 3.81 -3.96 5.24
N SER A 9 4.07 -3.48 4.02
CA SER A 9 3.28 -3.87 2.86
C SER A 9 3.46 -5.35 2.51
N TYR A 10 4.69 -5.88 2.65
CA TYR A 10 4.91 -7.31 2.46
C TYR A 10 4.18 -8.15 3.49
N SER A 11 4.15 -7.71 4.74
CA SER A 11 3.41 -8.41 5.80
C SER A 11 1.91 -8.42 5.51
N GLN A 12 1.38 -7.30 5.06
CA GLN A 12 -0.03 -7.21 4.72
C GLN A 12 -0.37 -8.08 3.50
N ALA A 13 0.49 -8.09 2.49
CA ALA A 13 0.30 -8.94 1.32
C ALA A 13 0.24 -10.41 1.71
N LYS A 14 1.14 -10.85 2.58
CA LYS A 14 1.15 -12.21 3.09
C LYS A 14 -0.14 -12.54 3.84
N LYS A 15 -0.61 -11.62 4.65
CA LYS A 15 -1.84 -11.77 5.43
C LYS A 15 -3.06 -11.96 4.52
N TYR A 16 -3.09 -11.27 3.40
CA TYR A 16 -4.22 -11.32 2.46
C TYR A 16 -4.00 -12.31 1.30
N GLY A 17 -2.91 -13.08 1.33
CA GLY A 17 -2.67 -14.14 0.38
C GLY A 17 -2.33 -13.69 -1.03
N VAL A 18 -1.65 -12.55 -1.16
CA VAL A 18 -1.23 -12.03 -2.46
C VAL A 18 0.27 -11.80 -2.49
N GLU A 19 0.84 -11.73 -3.70
CA GLU A 19 2.22 -11.36 -3.93
C GLU A 19 2.25 -9.92 -4.45
N ILE A 20 3.26 -9.17 -4.04
CA ILE A 20 3.40 -7.78 -4.48
C ILE A 20 4.80 -7.53 -5.00
N TYR A 21 4.88 -6.66 -6.01
CA TYR A 21 6.12 -6.27 -6.66
C TYR A 21 6.07 -4.77 -6.97
N PRO A 22 7.22 -4.10 -7.09
CA PRO A 22 7.22 -2.73 -7.59
C PRO A 22 6.51 -2.68 -8.94
N SER A 23 5.63 -1.68 -9.13
CA SER A 23 4.79 -1.65 -10.32
C SER A 23 5.60 -1.42 -11.59
N HIS A 24 5.19 -2.09 -12.66
CA HIS A 24 5.69 -1.83 -14.00
C HIS A 24 5.14 -0.51 -14.57
N ASN A 25 4.07 0.00 -13.97
CA ASN A 25 3.47 1.28 -14.37
C ASN A 25 4.14 2.41 -13.58
N PRO A 26 4.83 3.36 -14.24
CA PRO A 26 5.57 4.41 -13.52
C PRO A 26 4.70 5.35 -12.70
N SER A 27 3.39 5.37 -12.91
CA SER A 27 2.48 6.20 -12.11
C SER A 27 1.91 5.47 -10.89
N LYS A 28 2.24 4.18 -10.74
CA LYS A 28 1.74 3.35 -9.64
C LYS A 28 2.88 2.83 -8.79
N LYS A 29 2.57 2.46 -7.54
CA LYS A 29 3.57 1.98 -6.58
C LYS A 29 3.81 0.49 -6.65
N ILE A 30 2.73 -0.29 -6.65
CA ILE A 30 2.78 -1.74 -6.44
C ILE A 30 1.88 -2.45 -7.43
N ASP A 31 2.37 -3.56 -8.00
CA ASP A 31 1.55 -4.50 -8.75
C ASP A 31 1.19 -5.67 -7.83
N VAL A 32 -0.08 -6.02 -7.80
CA VAL A 32 -0.62 -7.11 -6.98
C VAL A 32 -0.91 -8.31 -7.86
N PHE A 33 -0.42 -9.48 -7.44
CA PHE A 33 -0.65 -10.76 -8.10
C PHE A 33 -1.25 -11.74 -7.11
N LYS A 34 -2.07 -12.65 -7.61
CA LYS A 34 -2.60 -13.76 -6.82
C LYS A 34 -2.51 -15.02 -7.65
N ASP A 35 -1.85 -16.04 -7.10
CA ASP A 35 -1.63 -17.32 -7.78
C ASP A 35 -1.02 -17.16 -9.17
N GLY A 36 -0.08 -16.23 -9.29
CA GLY A 36 0.62 -15.95 -10.53
C GLY A 36 -0.14 -15.05 -11.51
N GLU A 37 -1.37 -14.65 -11.17
CA GLU A 37 -2.17 -13.78 -12.03
C GLU A 37 -2.12 -12.34 -11.57
N PHE A 38 -1.94 -11.43 -12.52
CA PHE A 38 -2.00 -9.99 -12.25
C PHE A 38 -3.42 -9.58 -11.86
N ILE A 39 -3.55 -8.89 -10.72
CA ILE A 39 -4.83 -8.42 -10.22
C ILE A 39 -5.01 -6.94 -10.51
N SER A 40 -4.08 -6.12 -10.04
CA SER A 40 -4.18 -4.66 -10.23
C SER A 40 -2.88 -3.97 -9.87
N SER A 41 -2.74 -2.72 -10.32
CA SER A 41 -1.69 -1.82 -9.87
C SER A 41 -2.30 -0.85 -8.86
N ILE A 42 -1.66 -0.65 -7.73
CA ILE A 42 -2.20 0.14 -6.63
C ILE A 42 -1.25 1.26 -6.21
N GLY A 43 -1.82 2.29 -5.63
CA GLY A 43 -1.07 3.41 -5.07
C GLY A 43 -0.58 4.38 -6.13
N ALA A 44 -0.88 5.66 -5.96
CA ALA A 44 -0.38 6.70 -6.86
C ALA A 44 1.00 7.16 -6.42
N ILE A 45 1.94 7.24 -7.36
CA ILE A 45 3.26 7.81 -7.10
C ILE A 45 3.09 9.29 -6.74
N GLY A 46 3.88 9.75 -5.77
CA GLY A 46 3.83 11.14 -5.31
C GLY A 46 3.00 11.37 -4.06
N TYR A 47 2.27 10.36 -3.61
CA TYR A 47 1.49 10.45 -2.37
C TYR A 47 2.09 9.55 -1.30
N MET A 48 2.00 9.99 -0.04
CA MET A 48 2.47 9.19 1.09
C MET A 48 1.48 8.09 1.42
N ASP A 49 1.98 7.04 2.05
CA ASP A 49 1.17 5.94 2.55
C ASP A 49 1.58 5.62 3.98
N TYR A 50 0.87 4.70 4.63
CA TYR A 50 1.07 4.40 6.04
C TYR A 50 2.51 4.00 6.37
N PRO A 51 3.14 3.01 5.69
CA PRO A 51 4.51 2.63 6.04
C PRO A 51 5.52 3.77 5.89
N TYR A 52 5.34 4.65 4.90
CA TYR A 52 6.22 5.80 4.72
C TYR A 52 5.97 6.90 5.75
N TYR A 53 4.72 7.07 6.19
CA TYR A 53 4.43 7.97 7.29
C TYR A 53 5.12 7.51 8.58
N ILE A 54 5.14 6.20 8.85
CA ILE A 54 5.87 5.66 10.01
C ILE A 54 7.35 6.01 9.90
N GLN A 55 7.94 5.76 8.73
CA GLN A 55 9.37 5.96 8.53
C GLN A 55 9.80 7.42 8.69
N TYR A 56 9.01 8.36 8.18
CA TYR A 56 9.40 9.77 8.15
C TYR A 56 8.82 10.61 9.29
N TYR A 57 7.71 10.22 9.87
CA TYR A 57 7.01 11.03 10.87
C TYR A 57 6.73 10.28 12.16
N GLY A 58 7.00 8.99 12.21
CA GLY A 58 6.76 8.15 13.37
C GLY A 58 5.37 7.55 13.41
N LYS A 59 5.22 6.52 14.25
CA LYS A 59 4.00 5.71 14.30
C LYS A 59 2.78 6.50 14.72
N ARG A 60 2.93 7.40 15.69
CA ARG A 60 1.81 8.19 16.22
C ARG A 60 1.15 9.05 15.14
N TYR A 61 1.98 9.76 14.38
CA TYR A 61 1.50 10.58 13.28
C TYR A 61 0.91 9.70 12.17
N ALA A 62 1.58 8.61 11.86
CA ALA A 62 1.12 7.67 10.83
C ALA A 62 -0.23 7.06 11.18
N ASP A 63 -0.45 6.69 12.45
CA ASP A 63 -1.73 6.14 12.91
C ASP A 63 -2.87 7.13 12.72
N GLU A 64 -2.63 8.42 12.96
CA GLU A 64 -3.64 9.46 12.73
C GLU A 64 -3.95 9.60 11.25
N ARG A 65 -2.93 9.59 10.38
CA ARG A 65 -3.14 9.66 8.94
C ARG A 65 -3.90 8.43 8.42
N ARG A 66 -3.58 7.27 8.98
CA ARG A 66 -4.27 6.03 8.65
C ARG A 66 -5.75 6.08 9.04
N ARG A 67 -6.04 6.59 10.24
CA ARG A 67 -7.41 6.76 10.71
C ARG A 67 -8.20 7.65 9.75
N LEU A 68 -7.63 8.79 9.36
CA LEU A 68 -8.27 9.71 8.43
C LEU A 68 -8.51 9.07 7.06
N TYR A 69 -7.53 8.30 6.58
CA TYR A 69 -7.67 7.58 5.32
C TYR A 69 -8.87 6.62 5.36
N HIS A 70 -8.96 5.81 6.40
CA HIS A 70 -10.03 4.81 6.50
C HIS A 70 -11.41 5.45 6.72
N ILE A 71 -11.48 6.62 7.33
CA ILE A 71 -12.73 7.37 7.43
C ILE A 71 -13.20 7.81 6.05
N ARG A 72 -12.30 8.37 5.22
CA ARG A 72 -12.64 8.82 3.87
C ARG A 72 -12.95 7.67 2.91
N HIS A 73 -12.34 6.50 3.15
CA HIS A 73 -12.48 5.33 2.28
C HIS A 73 -13.17 4.17 3.00
N ARG A 74 -14.17 4.48 3.85
CA ARG A 74 -14.76 3.44 4.71
C ARG A 74 -15.44 2.30 3.98
N SER A 75 -15.88 2.49 2.75
CA SER A 75 -16.46 1.42 1.93
C SER A 75 -15.46 0.82 0.95
N ASP A 76 -14.20 1.23 1.00
CA ASP A 76 -13.16 0.76 0.09
C ASP A 76 -12.55 -0.54 0.60
N ASN A 77 -12.74 -1.62 -0.15
CA ASN A 77 -12.16 -2.94 0.14
C ASN A 77 -11.01 -3.29 -0.80
N SER A 78 -10.43 -2.29 -1.46
CA SER A 78 -9.36 -2.52 -2.43
C SER A 78 -8.07 -2.96 -1.75
N TYR A 79 -7.18 -3.60 -2.52
CA TYR A 79 -5.86 -3.95 -2.03
C TYR A 79 -5.03 -2.72 -1.64
N SER A 80 -5.28 -1.56 -2.25
CA SER A 80 -4.63 -0.32 -1.86
C SER A 80 -4.88 0.00 -0.39
N SER A 81 -6.13 -0.16 0.04
CA SER A 81 -6.56 0.14 1.40
C SER A 81 -5.92 -0.78 2.43
N VAL A 82 -5.69 -2.06 2.09
CA VAL A 82 -5.15 -3.03 3.05
C VAL A 82 -3.62 -3.20 2.99
N ILE A 83 -3.00 -2.91 1.86
CA ILE A 83 -1.55 -3.09 1.68
C ILE A 83 -0.78 -1.81 1.98
N LEU A 84 -1.33 -0.66 1.64
CA LEU A 84 -0.68 0.63 1.81
C LEU A 84 -1.21 1.43 3.00
N TRP A 85 -2.31 1.01 3.58
CA TRP A 85 -2.96 1.68 4.70
C TRP A 85 -3.49 0.69 5.74
#